data_da5a8ac4a6d8776abda5dfc231f22994
#
_entry.id   da5a8ac4a6d8776abda5dfc231f22994
#
_cell.length_a   1.000
_cell.length_b   1.000
_cell.length_c   1.000
_cell.angle_alpha   90.00
_cell.angle_beta   90.00
_cell.angle_gamma   90.00
#
_symmetry.space_group_name_H-M   'P 1'
#
loop_
_entity.id
_entity.type
_entity.pdbx_description
1 polymer ?
#
loop_
_entity_poly.entity_id
_entity_poly.type
_entity_poly.pdbx_seq_one_letter_code
_entity_poly.pdbx_strand_id
1 'polypeptide(L)'
;MTNAETAAFRGVPSLDHPIFSESLRLIRQLPGTAAALAPLSPLQQDVLLRLIHSSGDPGLAADLVCPATACGAGLAALAAGVPILTDTAMAAAAVAPMARRTFANPVRSVLEWAPEQAPAGSTRTAAGMAAALAGPGQPGVVLIGSAPTALEVLLELVAAGSVPAPALVIGMPVGFVGVAESKRHLAESGLVHMRLEGSKGGAGLVAAACNALLRAAWLQAASAPSAPLGSS
;
A
#
# COMPACT_ATOMS: atom_id res chain seq x y z
N MET A 1 -6.55 26.46 -25.97
CA MET A 1 -6.35 25.16 -25.33
C MET A 1 -6.09 24.18 -26.45
N THR A 2 -4.85 23.84 -26.64
CA THR A 2 -4.34 23.23 -27.86
C THR A 2 -4.35 21.71 -27.77
N ASN A 3 -4.83 21.06 -28.85
CA ASN A 3 -4.96 19.62 -29.11
C ASN A 3 -3.67 18.78 -29.07
N ALA A 4 -2.63 19.22 -28.38
CA ALA A 4 -1.31 18.57 -28.44
C ALA A 4 -1.06 17.53 -27.30
N GLU A 5 -1.88 17.47 -26.25
CA GLU A 5 -1.66 16.54 -25.13
C GLU A 5 -2.35 15.17 -25.27
N THR A 6 -3.18 14.98 -26.32
CA THR A 6 -3.98 13.76 -26.49
C THR A 6 -3.30 12.72 -27.41
N ALA A 7 -2.10 12.97 -27.92
CA ALA A 7 -1.52 12.14 -28.99
C ALA A 7 -0.48 11.08 -28.53
N ALA A 8 -0.11 11.02 -27.25
CA ALA A 8 1.07 10.22 -26.82
C ALA A 8 0.77 8.83 -26.23
N PHE A 9 -0.49 8.42 -26.06
CA PHE A 9 -0.85 7.13 -25.43
C PHE A 9 -1.67 6.22 -26.36
N ARG A 10 -1.18 5.98 -27.58
CA ARG A 10 -1.78 4.94 -28.44
C ARG A 10 -1.17 3.57 -28.08
N GLY A 11 -1.87 2.79 -27.24
CA GLY A 11 -1.59 1.36 -27.03
C GLY A 11 -1.61 0.82 -25.62
N VAL A 12 -1.48 1.64 -24.56
CA VAL A 12 -1.58 1.15 -23.19
C VAL A 12 -3.01 1.33 -22.67
N PRO A 13 -3.72 0.25 -22.25
CA PRO A 13 -5.04 0.40 -21.65
C PRO A 13 -4.98 1.34 -20.45
N SER A 14 -5.85 2.36 -20.41
CA SER A 14 -5.93 3.26 -19.27
C SER A 14 -6.23 2.45 -18.00
N LEU A 15 -5.39 2.59 -16.98
CA LEU A 15 -5.65 2.01 -15.66
C LEU A 15 -6.78 2.74 -14.93
N ASP A 16 -6.98 4.01 -15.26
CA ASP A 16 -7.91 4.88 -14.58
C ASP A 16 -9.26 4.94 -15.31
N HIS A 17 -10.33 4.77 -14.54
CA HIS A 17 -11.67 5.08 -15.02
C HIS A 17 -11.87 6.61 -15.01
N PRO A 18 -12.61 7.21 -15.98
CA PRO A 18 -12.87 8.65 -16.00
C PRO A 18 -13.45 9.22 -14.69
N ILE A 19 -14.33 8.45 -14.02
CA ILE A 19 -14.88 8.81 -12.69
C ILE A 19 -13.76 8.96 -11.65
N PHE A 20 -12.74 8.10 -11.66
CA PHE A 20 -11.61 8.21 -10.75
C PHE A 20 -10.82 9.51 -11.00
N SER A 21 -10.50 9.82 -12.24
CA SER A 21 -9.80 11.05 -12.61
C SER A 21 -10.58 12.29 -12.21
N GLU A 22 -11.89 12.30 -12.44
CA GLU A 22 -12.77 13.39 -12.02
C GLU A 22 -12.84 13.52 -10.49
N SER A 23 -12.91 12.39 -9.77
CA SER A 23 -12.87 12.40 -8.31
C SER A 23 -11.59 13.04 -7.78
N LEU A 24 -10.42 12.68 -8.33
CA LEU A 24 -9.14 13.30 -7.91
C LEU A 24 -9.12 14.81 -8.21
N ARG A 25 -9.72 15.25 -9.34
CA ARG A 25 -9.83 16.65 -9.67
C ARG A 25 -10.69 17.40 -8.63
N LEU A 26 -11.82 16.84 -8.24
CA LEU A 26 -12.70 17.40 -7.21
C LEU A 26 -12.02 17.43 -5.84
N ILE A 27 -11.33 16.37 -5.42
CA ILE A 27 -10.61 16.30 -4.15
C ILE A 27 -9.56 17.42 -4.07
N ARG A 28 -8.81 17.69 -5.13
CA ARG A 28 -7.82 18.78 -5.17
C ARG A 28 -8.44 20.18 -4.92
N GLN A 29 -9.73 20.35 -5.16
CA GLN A 29 -10.46 21.59 -4.97
C GLN A 29 -11.09 21.73 -3.56
N LEU A 30 -11.06 20.66 -2.74
CA LEU A 30 -11.59 20.73 -1.38
C LEU A 30 -10.77 21.70 -0.53
N PRO A 31 -11.43 22.44 0.40
CA PRO A 31 -10.73 23.35 1.30
C PRO A 31 -9.59 22.66 2.06
N GLY A 32 -8.43 23.29 2.10
CA GLY A 32 -7.24 22.77 2.79
C GLY A 32 -6.44 21.70 2.02
N THR A 33 -7.03 21.04 1.02
CA THR A 33 -6.32 19.96 0.30
C THR A 33 -5.11 20.49 -0.48
N ALA A 34 -5.20 21.64 -1.12
CA ALA A 34 -4.07 22.23 -1.84
C ALA A 34 -2.89 22.51 -0.91
N ALA A 35 -3.14 23.04 0.29
CA ALA A 35 -2.10 23.28 1.29
C ALA A 35 -1.48 21.95 1.81
N ALA A 36 -2.28 20.91 2.01
CA ALA A 36 -1.81 19.59 2.41
C ALA A 36 -0.97 18.90 1.33
N LEU A 37 -1.29 19.12 0.06
CA LEU A 37 -0.55 18.52 -1.07
C LEU A 37 0.76 19.27 -1.38
N ALA A 38 0.84 20.59 -1.12
CA ALA A 38 1.97 21.42 -1.52
C ALA A 38 3.36 20.93 -1.07
N PRO A 39 3.55 20.43 0.17
CA PRO A 39 4.86 19.93 0.63
C PRO A 39 5.19 18.52 0.12
N LEU A 40 4.24 17.82 -0.51
CA LEU A 40 4.36 16.42 -0.89
C LEU A 40 4.92 16.26 -2.31
N SER A 41 5.79 15.27 -2.51
CA SER A 41 6.20 14.84 -3.85
C SER A 41 5.01 14.31 -4.66
N PRO A 42 5.10 14.25 -5.99
CA PRO A 42 3.99 13.74 -6.81
C PRO A 42 3.48 12.36 -6.39
N LEU A 43 4.39 11.45 -6.01
CA LEU A 43 4.03 10.10 -5.57
C LEU A 43 3.30 10.10 -4.21
N GLN A 44 3.75 10.93 -3.27
CA GLN A 44 3.06 11.10 -1.98
C GLN A 44 1.66 11.73 -2.19
N GLN A 45 1.54 12.68 -3.12
CA GLN A 45 0.24 13.26 -3.50
C GLN A 45 -0.70 12.19 -4.06
N ASP A 46 -0.21 11.30 -4.93
CA ASP A 46 -1.02 10.20 -5.49
C ASP A 46 -1.52 9.27 -4.38
N VAL A 47 -0.66 8.93 -3.40
CA VAL A 47 -1.07 8.13 -2.23
C VAL A 47 -2.16 8.85 -1.44
N LEU A 48 -1.94 10.11 -1.04
CA LEU A 48 -2.92 10.87 -0.24
C LEU A 48 -4.26 11.02 -0.96
N LEU A 49 -4.23 11.40 -2.22
CA LEU A 49 -5.45 11.58 -3.02
C LEU A 49 -6.23 10.28 -3.15
N ARG A 50 -5.55 9.15 -3.30
CA ARG A 50 -6.21 7.86 -3.39
C ARG A 50 -6.78 7.40 -2.05
N LEU A 51 -6.12 7.71 -0.94
CA LEU A 51 -6.67 7.50 0.41
C LEU A 51 -7.95 8.31 0.61
N ILE A 52 -7.94 9.61 0.28
CA ILE A 52 -9.12 10.47 0.38
C ILE A 52 -10.24 9.97 -0.54
N HIS A 53 -9.93 9.61 -1.78
CA HIS A 53 -10.91 9.05 -2.72
C HIS A 53 -11.58 7.78 -2.16
N SER A 54 -10.81 6.91 -1.51
CA SER A 54 -11.29 5.61 -1.02
C SER A 54 -12.08 5.71 0.29
N SER A 55 -11.92 6.79 1.05
CA SER A 55 -12.56 6.99 2.35
C SER A 55 -13.64 8.08 2.34
N GLY A 56 -13.55 9.04 1.41
CA GLY A 56 -14.33 10.27 1.46
C GLY A 56 -13.89 11.23 2.59
N ASP A 57 -12.72 10.99 3.23
CA ASP A 57 -12.25 11.76 4.38
C ASP A 57 -11.00 12.60 4.04
N PRO A 58 -11.13 13.91 3.74
CA PRO A 58 -9.99 14.80 3.55
C PRO A 58 -9.11 14.96 4.80
N GLY A 59 -9.66 14.70 6.00
CA GLY A 59 -8.94 14.76 7.27
C GLY A 59 -7.80 13.75 7.39
N LEU A 60 -7.71 12.75 6.51
CA LEU A 60 -6.57 11.84 6.44
C LEU A 60 -5.25 12.55 6.10
N ALA A 61 -5.31 13.73 5.52
CA ALA A 61 -4.12 14.52 5.20
C ALA A 61 -3.29 14.88 6.45
N ALA A 62 -3.96 15.10 7.59
CA ALA A 62 -3.29 15.42 8.86
C ALA A 62 -2.68 14.17 9.53
N ASP A 63 -3.24 12.99 9.26
CA ASP A 63 -2.88 11.74 9.93
C ASP A 63 -1.86 10.91 9.13
N LEU A 64 -1.62 11.25 7.86
CA LEU A 64 -0.78 10.45 6.97
C LEU A 64 0.72 10.67 7.22
N VAL A 65 1.40 9.60 7.57
CA VAL A 65 2.86 9.51 7.58
C VAL A 65 3.29 8.66 6.39
N CYS A 66 3.84 9.33 5.38
CA CYS A 66 4.19 8.71 4.10
C CYS A 66 5.53 9.28 3.61
N PRO A 67 6.68 8.83 4.13
CA PRO A 67 8.00 9.31 3.71
C PRO A 67 8.25 9.05 2.23
N ALA A 68 8.91 9.98 1.53
CA ALA A 68 9.26 9.81 0.12
C ALA A 68 10.12 8.56 -0.12
N THR A 69 10.99 8.20 0.82
CA THR A 69 11.80 6.98 0.80
C THR A 69 10.94 5.72 0.85
N ALA A 70 9.86 5.72 1.67
CA ALA A 70 8.92 4.60 1.74
C ALA A 70 8.12 4.46 0.44
N CYS A 71 7.69 5.59 -0.16
CA CYS A 71 7.05 5.60 -1.47
C CYS A 71 7.96 4.99 -2.54
N GLY A 72 9.22 5.42 -2.60
CA GLY A 72 10.20 4.94 -3.57
C GLY A 72 10.52 3.46 -3.40
N ALA A 73 10.75 3.00 -2.16
CA ALA A 73 11.00 1.59 -1.87
C ALA A 73 9.81 0.70 -2.26
N GLY A 74 8.59 1.12 -1.89
CA GLY A 74 7.37 0.40 -2.26
C GLY A 74 7.15 0.34 -3.77
N LEU A 75 7.35 1.46 -4.47
CA LEU A 75 7.24 1.53 -5.92
C LEU A 75 8.22 0.56 -6.59
N ALA A 76 9.50 0.58 -6.18
CA ALA A 76 10.53 -0.30 -6.74
C ALA A 76 10.23 -1.79 -6.47
N ALA A 77 9.84 -2.13 -5.25
CA ALA A 77 9.49 -3.50 -4.88
C ALA A 77 8.29 -4.02 -5.69
N LEU A 78 7.22 -3.22 -5.79
CA LEU A 78 6.03 -3.59 -6.54
C LEU A 78 6.32 -3.74 -8.04
N ALA A 79 7.14 -2.85 -8.62
CA ALA A 79 7.57 -2.95 -10.01
C ALA A 79 8.40 -4.23 -10.28
N ALA A 80 9.14 -4.72 -9.28
CA ALA A 80 9.88 -5.98 -9.34
C ALA A 80 8.99 -7.23 -9.20
N GLY A 81 7.67 -7.07 -9.05
CA GLY A 81 6.75 -8.19 -8.96
C GLY A 81 6.76 -8.93 -7.61
N VAL A 82 7.29 -8.35 -6.53
CA VAL A 82 7.38 -9.02 -5.23
C VAL A 82 6.01 -9.39 -4.68
N PRO A 83 5.91 -10.45 -3.84
CA PRO A 83 4.67 -10.82 -3.18
C PRO A 83 4.13 -9.74 -2.25
N ILE A 84 2.81 -9.60 -2.21
CA ILE A 84 2.05 -8.73 -1.32
C ILE A 84 1.31 -9.60 -0.32
N LEU A 85 1.60 -9.42 0.97
CA LEU A 85 0.92 -10.10 2.07
C LEU A 85 -0.04 -9.14 2.78
N THR A 86 -1.27 -9.57 3.04
CA THR A 86 -2.29 -8.74 3.70
C THR A 86 -2.79 -9.41 4.97
N ASP A 87 -3.19 -8.61 5.96
CA ASP A 87 -3.76 -9.13 7.21
C ASP A 87 -5.18 -9.71 7.02
N THR A 88 -5.91 -9.26 5.99
CA THR A 88 -7.30 -9.68 5.75
C THR A 88 -7.54 -10.05 4.28
N ALA A 89 -8.51 -10.93 4.04
CA ALA A 89 -8.99 -11.26 2.70
C ALA A 89 -9.60 -10.03 1.98
N MET A 90 -10.17 -9.07 2.73
CA MET A 90 -10.70 -7.83 2.15
C MET A 90 -9.60 -6.99 1.51
N ALA A 91 -8.45 -6.81 2.20
CA ALA A 91 -7.32 -6.09 1.64
C ALA A 91 -6.75 -6.82 0.41
N ALA A 92 -6.61 -8.14 0.47
CA ALA A 92 -6.17 -8.95 -0.67
C ALA A 92 -7.10 -8.77 -1.88
N ALA A 93 -8.41 -8.89 -1.68
CA ALA A 93 -9.41 -8.72 -2.75
C ALA A 93 -9.37 -7.32 -3.38
N ALA A 94 -9.10 -6.27 -2.57
CA ALA A 94 -9.03 -4.89 -3.05
C ALA A 94 -7.73 -4.57 -3.82
N VAL A 95 -6.63 -5.29 -3.57
CA VAL A 95 -5.35 -5.11 -4.27
C VAL A 95 -5.23 -5.99 -5.50
N ALA A 96 -5.71 -7.22 -5.45
CA ALA A 96 -5.51 -8.23 -6.50
C ALA A 96 -5.87 -7.77 -7.92
N PRO A 97 -6.95 -7.00 -8.16
CA PRO A 97 -7.27 -6.52 -9.51
C PRO A 97 -6.20 -5.58 -10.09
N MET A 98 -5.66 -4.67 -9.26
CA MET A 98 -4.60 -3.75 -9.70
C MET A 98 -3.29 -4.50 -9.91
N ALA A 99 -2.91 -5.38 -8.98
CA ALA A 99 -1.72 -6.21 -9.12
C ALA A 99 -1.71 -7.01 -10.43
N ARG A 100 -2.84 -7.69 -10.75
CA ARG A 100 -2.98 -8.44 -12.01
C ARG A 100 -2.87 -7.58 -13.26
N ARG A 101 -3.36 -6.35 -13.22
CA ARG A 101 -3.33 -5.41 -14.36
C ARG A 101 -1.99 -4.71 -14.54
N THR A 102 -1.08 -4.83 -13.58
CA THR A 102 0.23 -4.17 -13.58
C THR A 102 1.37 -5.20 -13.66
N PHE A 103 1.96 -5.56 -12.55
CA PHE A 103 3.16 -6.40 -12.51
C PHE A 103 2.90 -7.85 -12.11
N ALA A 104 1.64 -8.25 -12.01
CA ALA A 104 1.20 -9.59 -11.62
C ALA A 104 1.74 -10.05 -10.24
N ASN A 105 1.97 -9.11 -9.32
CA ASN A 105 2.41 -9.42 -7.96
C ASN A 105 1.50 -10.47 -7.33
N PRO A 106 2.03 -11.57 -6.74
CA PRO A 106 1.23 -12.50 -5.95
C PRO A 106 0.62 -11.77 -4.75
N VAL A 107 -0.69 -11.87 -4.56
CA VAL A 107 -1.41 -11.27 -3.43
C VAL A 107 -2.02 -12.38 -2.60
N ARG A 108 -1.66 -12.43 -1.32
CA ARG A 108 -2.13 -13.45 -0.38
C ARG A 108 -2.53 -12.83 0.95
N SER A 109 -3.49 -13.45 1.63
CA SER A 109 -3.88 -13.06 2.98
C SER A 109 -3.26 -13.99 4.01
N VAL A 110 -2.81 -13.46 5.15
CA VAL A 110 -2.34 -14.29 6.28
C VAL A 110 -3.39 -15.31 6.74
N LEU A 111 -4.67 -15.07 6.45
CA LEU A 111 -5.76 -15.98 6.78
C LEU A 111 -5.68 -17.31 6.03
N GLU A 112 -4.90 -17.41 4.96
CA GLU A 112 -4.64 -18.67 4.25
C GLU A 112 -3.78 -19.65 5.09
N TRP A 113 -3.02 -19.13 6.06
CA TRP A 113 -2.21 -19.92 7.00
C TRP A 113 -2.78 -19.91 8.42
N ALA A 114 -3.87 -19.17 8.64
CA ALA A 114 -4.46 -19.06 9.95
C ALA A 114 -5.16 -20.37 10.36
N PRO A 115 -5.08 -20.75 11.64
CA PRO A 115 -5.86 -21.88 12.14
C PRO A 115 -7.37 -21.57 12.07
N GLU A 116 -8.18 -22.61 12.10
CA GLU A 116 -9.65 -22.47 12.08
C GLU A 116 -10.14 -21.65 13.28
N GLN A 117 -9.55 -21.89 14.45
CA GLN A 117 -9.85 -21.16 15.69
C GLN A 117 -8.61 -20.38 16.16
N ALA A 118 -8.85 -19.21 16.77
CA ALA A 118 -7.76 -18.44 17.35
C ALA A 118 -7.08 -19.21 18.50
N PRO A 119 -5.74 -19.23 18.59
CA PRO A 119 -5.05 -19.75 19.75
C PRO A 119 -5.41 -18.94 21.01
N ALA A 120 -5.33 -19.59 22.18
CA ALA A 120 -5.59 -18.90 23.46
C ALA A 120 -4.66 -17.68 23.61
N GLY A 121 -5.23 -16.54 23.95
CA GLY A 121 -4.48 -15.29 24.13
C GLY A 121 -3.99 -14.62 22.84
N SER A 122 -4.39 -15.10 21.65
CA SER A 122 -3.96 -14.59 20.35
C SER A 122 -5.14 -14.38 19.40
N THR A 123 -4.85 -13.98 18.16
CA THR A 123 -5.84 -13.84 17.09
C THR A 123 -5.50 -14.75 15.91
N ARG A 124 -6.48 -15.09 15.09
CA ARG A 124 -6.26 -15.86 13.85
C ARG A 124 -5.27 -15.15 12.92
N THR A 125 -5.35 -13.83 12.83
CA THR A 125 -4.47 -13.02 11.97
C THR A 125 -3.03 -12.99 12.50
N ALA A 126 -2.82 -12.93 13.81
CA ALA A 126 -1.49 -13.03 14.44
C ALA A 126 -0.85 -14.41 14.17
N ALA A 127 -1.60 -15.49 14.42
CA ALA A 127 -1.13 -16.85 14.15
C ALA A 127 -0.86 -17.06 12.65
N GLY A 128 -1.74 -16.56 11.79
CA GLY A 128 -1.55 -16.61 10.34
C GLY A 128 -0.36 -15.80 9.86
N MET A 129 -0.07 -14.65 10.47
CA MET A 129 1.13 -13.85 10.16
C MET A 129 2.41 -14.63 10.51
N ALA A 130 2.49 -15.20 11.72
CA ALA A 130 3.62 -16.00 12.13
C ALA A 130 3.85 -17.18 11.17
N ALA A 131 2.79 -17.92 10.80
CA ALA A 131 2.87 -19.05 9.90
C ALA A 131 3.25 -18.66 8.46
N ALA A 132 2.68 -17.56 7.95
CA ALA A 132 3.02 -17.05 6.63
C ALA A 132 4.48 -16.63 6.53
N LEU A 133 5.02 -15.97 7.56
CA LEU A 133 6.40 -15.50 7.59
C LEU A 133 7.43 -16.63 7.86
N ALA A 134 7.02 -17.75 8.46
CA ALA A 134 7.86 -18.93 8.62
C ALA A 134 8.01 -19.74 7.32
N GLY A 135 7.14 -19.52 6.34
CA GLY A 135 7.15 -20.22 5.06
C GLY A 135 8.21 -19.72 4.08
N PRO A 136 8.46 -20.45 2.98
CA PRO A 136 9.31 -19.98 1.90
C PRO A 136 8.65 -18.83 1.14
N GLY A 137 9.44 -17.90 0.66
CA GLY A 137 8.95 -16.77 -0.13
C GLY A 137 8.51 -15.58 0.71
N GLN A 138 9.48 -14.88 1.26
CA GLN A 138 9.25 -13.69 2.08
C GLN A 138 8.43 -12.61 1.33
N PRO A 139 7.43 -11.98 1.97
CA PRO A 139 6.68 -10.90 1.35
C PRO A 139 7.57 -9.68 1.13
N GLY A 140 7.49 -9.10 -0.06
CA GLY A 140 8.15 -7.84 -0.34
C GLY A 140 7.41 -6.64 0.24
N VAL A 141 6.06 -6.69 0.23
CA VAL A 141 5.19 -5.64 0.77
C VAL A 141 4.16 -6.27 1.70
N VAL A 142 4.00 -5.68 2.89
CA VAL A 142 3.02 -6.13 3.90
C VAL A 142 1.98 -5.05 4.16
N LEU A 143 0.70 -5.41 4.08
CA LEU A 143 -0.44 -4.52 4.30
C LEU A 143 -1.20 -4.93 5.56
N ILE A 144 -1.24 -4.04 6.56
CA ILE A 144 -1.96 -4.26 7.82
C ILE A 144 -3.05 -3.20 7.96
N GLY A 145 -4.29 -3.56 7.68
CA GLY A 145 -5.43 -2.64 7.70
C GLY A 145 -6.40 -2.85 8.86
N SER A 146 -6.38 -4.00 9.51
CA SER A 146 -7.40 -4.35 10.49
C SER A 146 -6.86 -5.00 11.77
N ALA A 147 -5.69 -5.64 11.72
CA ALA A 147 -5.20 -6.48 12.80
C ALA A 147 -3.90 -5.92 13.43
N PRO A 148 -3.99 -5.08 14.48
CA PRO A 148 -2.82 -4.63 15.21
C PRO A 148 -1.97 -5.78 15.74
N THR A 149 -2.58 -6.88 16.15
CA THR A 149 -1.88 -8.09 16.61
C THR A 149 -1.02 -8.76 15.52
N ALA A 150 -1.44 -8.72 14.27
CA ALA A 150 -0.64 -9.21 13.15
C ALA A 150 0.56 -8.28 12.86
N LEU A 151 0.39 -6.97 13.08
CA LEU A 151 1.48 -6.01 12.98
C LEU A 151 2.53 -6.27 14.07
N GLU A 152 2.11 -6.46 15.32
CA GLU A 152 3.03 -6.76 16.43
C GLU A 152 3.86 -8.01 16.16
N VAL A 153 3.22 -9.11 15.69
CA VAL A 153 3.95 -10.34 15.32
C VAL A 153 4.99 -10.10 14.21
N LEU A 154 4.66 -9.31 13.19
CA LEU A 154 5.62 -8.93 12.16
C LEU A 154 6.82 -8.20 12.76
N LEU A 155 6.56 -7.19 13.61
CA LEU A 155 7.60 -6.39 14.23
C LEU A 155 8.52 -7.22 15.14
N GLU A 156 7.94 -8.09 15.97
CA GLU A 156 8.67 -9.02 16.85
C GLU A 156 9.58 -9.96 16.06
N LEU A 157 9.07 -10.59 15.00
CA LEU A 157 9.85 -11.54 14.21
C LEU A 157 10.99 -10.88 13.44
N VAL A 158 10.79 -9.67 12.94
CA VAL A 158 11.86 -8.91 12.27
C VAL A 158 12.90 -8.44 13.29
N ALA A 159 12.46 -7.91 14.43
CA ALA A 159 13.37 -7.44 15.49
C ALA A 159 14.22 -8.59 16.06
N ALA A 160 13.66 -9.79 16.17
CA ALA A 160 14.38 -11.00 16.58
C ALA A 160 15.34 -11.55 15.49
N GLY A 161 15.35 -10.97 14.28
CA GLY A 161 16.11 -11.51 13.16
C GLY A 161 15.62 -12.85 12.63
N SER A 162 14.41 -13.27 13.03
CA SER A 162 13.80 -14.52 12.59
C SER A 162 13.30 -14.48 11.15
N VAL A 163 12.96 -13.30 10.67
CA VAL A 163 12.55 -13.06 9.28
C VAL A 163 13.20 -11.79 8.74
N PRO A 164 13.49 -11.69 7.45
CA PRO A 164 14.01 -10.47 6.85
C PRO A 164 12.95 -9.36 6.86
N ALA A 165 13.40 -8.11 6.92
CA ALA A 165 12.54 -6.95 6.81
C ALA A 165 11.86 -6.90 5.43
N PRO A 166 10.54 -6.67 5.34
CA PRO A 166 9.88 -6.39 4.07
C PRO A 166 10.37 -5.07 3.47
N ALA A 167 10.30 -4.95 2.16
CA ALA A 167 10.66 -3.71 1.46
C ALA A 167 9.76 -2.53 1.84
N LEU A 168 8.50 -2.81 2.20
CA LEU A 168 7.55 -1.81 2.68
C LEU A 168 6.50 -2.45 3.59
N VAL A 169 6.19 -1.77 4.71
CA VAL A 169 5.00 -2.03 5.53
C VAL A 169 4.02 -0.88 5.37
N ILE A 170 2.78 -1.16 4.93
CA ILE A 170 1.67 -0.21 4.97
C ILE A 170 0.81 -0.57 6.17
N GLY A 171 1.10 0.09 7.30
CA GLY A 171 0.50 -0.18 8.61
C GLY A 171 -0.56 0.86 8.97
N MET A 172 -1.81 0.59 8.60
CA MET A 172 -2.95 1.46 8.89
C MET A 172 -4.09 0.67 9.55
N PRO A 173 -3.85 -0.08 10.64
CA PRO A 173 -4.94 -0.76 11.31
C PRO A 173 -5.97 0.26 11.83
N VAL A 174 -7.26 -0.09 11.70
CA VAL A 174 -8.38 0.71 12.19
C VAL A 174 -8.85 0.19 13.54
N GLY A 175 -9.22 1.08 14.46
CA GLY A 175 -9.83 0.69 15.72
C GLY A 175 -9.30 1.46 16.92
N PHE A 176 -9.66 0.97 18.12
CA PHE A 176 -9.41 1.68 19.38
C PHE A 176 -8.62 0.86 20.41
N VAL A 177 -8.42 -0.44 20.19
CA VAL A 177 -7.71 -1.33 21.13
C VAL A 177 -6.41 -1.81 20.48
N GLY A 178 -5.27 -1.44 21.05
CA GLY A 178 -3.93 -1.80 20.56
C GLY A 178 -3.53 -1.16 19.24
N VAL A 179 -4.39 -0.33 18.63
CA VAL A 179 -4.17 0.25 17.29
C VAL A 179 -3.13 1.36 17.34
N ALA A 180 -3.28 2.32 18.24
CA ALA A 180 -2.34 3.43 18.38
C ALA A 180 -0.95 2.93 18.80
N GLU A 181 -0.91 1.95 19.71
CA GLU A 181 0.33 1.32 20.18
C GLU A 181 1.05 0.62 19.05
N SER A 182 0.37 -0.21 18.27
CA SER A 182 1.00 -0.95 17.15
C SER A 182 1.56 -0.01 16.08
N LYS A 183 0.89 1.11 15.80
CA LYS A 183 1.39 2.14 14.88
C LYS A 183 2.61 2.87 15.43
N ARG A 184 2.66 3.12 16.75
CA ARG A 184 3.83 3.69 17.40
C ARG A 184 5.00 2.72 17.36
N HIS A 185 4.78 1.43 17.66
CA HIS A 185 5.81 0.40 17.53
C HIS A 185 6.34 0.29 16.10
N LEU A 186 5.46 0.39 15.09
CA LEU A 186 5.88 0.46 13.69
C LEU A 186 6.76 1.69 13.43
N ALA A 187 6.40 2.86 13.98
CA ALA A 187 7.19 4.09 13.83
C ALA A 187 8.59 3.95 14.43
N GLU A 188 8.72 3.24 15.55
CA GLU A 188 9.96 3.03 16.29
C GLU A 188 10.80 1.86 15.75
N SER A 189 10.23 1.00 14.90
CA SER A 189 10.86 -0.24 14.43
C SER A 189 12.04 -0.06 13.48
N GLY A 190 12.20 1.12 12.88
CA GLY A 190 13.17 1.37 11.81
C GLY A 190 12.80 0.78 10.46
N LEU A 191 11.68 0.06 10.33
CA LEU A 191 11.22 -0.47 9.05
C LEU A 191 10.78 0.64 8.10
N VAL A 192 10.98 0.41 6.82
CA VAL A 192 10.41 1.26 5.77
C VAL A 192 8.89 1.12 5.78
N HIS A 193 8.17 2.20 6.10
CA HIS A 193 6.73 2.10 6.31
C HIS A 193 5.95 3.35 5.90
N MET A 194 4.65 3.14 5.67
CA MET A 194 3.60 4.17 5.62
C MET A 194 2.57 3.85 6.68
N ARG A 195 2.01 4.87 7.34
CA ARG A 195 0.96 4.68 8.36
C ARG A 195 0.00 5.86 8.42
N LEU A 196 -1.13 5.66 9.08
CA LEU A 196 -2.01 6.73 9.55
C LEU A 196 -1.90 6.83 11.06
N GLU A 197 -1.81 8.02 11.59
CA GLU A 197 -1.86 8.25 13.03
C GLU A 197 -3.26 7.97 13.60
N GLY A 198 -3.34 7.78 14.91
CA GLY A 198 -4.60 7.60 15.62
C GLY A 198 -5.36 6.31 15.25
N SER A 199 -6.71 6.39 15.32
CA SER A 199 -7.61 5.24 15.16
C SER A 199 -8.02 4.95 13.72
N LYS A 200 -7.76 5.88 12.78
CA LYS A 200 -8.16 5.74 11.38
C LYS A 200 -7.31 4.71 10.63
N GLY A 201 -7.91 4.03 9.70
CA GLY A 201 -7.26 2.98 8.90
C GLY A 201 -8.28 2.09 8.20
N GLY A 202 -7.85 0.87 7.87
CA GLY A 202 -8.73 -0.15 7.33
C GLY A 202 -8.18 -0.83 6.08
N ALA A 203 -8.74 -2.00 5.78
CA ALA A 203 -8.38 -2.82 4.62
C ALA A 203 -8.45 -2.02 3.30
N GLY A 204 -9.47 -1.17 3.14
CA GLY A 204 -9.63 -0.31 1.97
C GLY A 204 -8.52 0.73 1.84
N LEU A 205 -8.04 1.30 2.96
CA LEU A 205 -7.01 2.32 2.94
C LEU A 205 -5.63 1.76 2.64
N VAL A 206 -5.23 0.62 3.24
CA VAL A 206 -3.95 -0.01 2.89
C VAL A 206 -3.93 -0.48 1.44
N ALA A 207 -5.06 -0.98 0.94
CA ALA A 207 -5.21 -1.33 -0.46
C ALA A 207 -5.13 -0.09 -1.38
N ALA A 208 -5.74 1.04 -0.98
CA ALA A 208 -5.66 2.29 -1.72
C ALA A 208 -4.23 2.80 -1.84
N ALA A 209 -3.45 2.80 -0.74
CA ALA A 209 -2.05 3.20 -0.75
C ALA A 209 -1.22 2.27 -1.66
N CYS A 210 -1.36 0.96 -1.53
CA CYS A 210 -0.68 -0.02 -2.38
C CYS A 210 -1.04 0.16 -3.86
N ASN A 211 -2.33 0.34 -4.18
CA ASN A 211 -2.81 0.56 -5.54
C ASN A 211 -2.31 1.89 -6.13
N ALA A 212 -2.07 2.93 -5.32
CA ALA A 212 -1.43 4.17 -5.79
C ALA A 212 0.00 3.89 -6.26
N LEU A 213 0.77 3.13 -5.47
CA LEU A 213 2.15 2.76 -5.83
C LEU A 213 2.22 1.85 -7.05
N LEU A 214 1.36 0.81 -7.14
CA LEU A 214 1.27 -0.06 -8.32
C LEU A 214 0.96 0.73 -9.59
N ARG A 215 -0.01 1.64 -9.50
CA ARG A 215 -0.37 2.52 -10.60
C ARG A 215 0.80 3.42 -11.03
N ALA A 216 1.45 4.07 -10.07
CA ALA A 216 2.57 4.96 -10.35
C ALA A 216 3.75 4.21 -10.99
N ALA A 217 4.10 3.05 -10.46
CA ALA A 217 5.14 2.18 -11.01
C ALA A 217 4.83 1.77 -12.45
N TRP A 218 3.58 1.38 -12.73
CA TRP A 218 3.14 1.00 -14.07
C TRP A 218 3.23 2.16 -15.06
N LEU A 219 2.78 3.35 -14.67
CA LEU A 219 2.85 4.53 -15.53
C LEU A 219 4.30 4.94 -15.83
N GLN A 220 5.20 4.84 -14.84
CA GLN A 220 6.62 5.10 -15.05
C GLN A 220 7.25 4.08 -16.02
N ALA A 221 6.97 2.80 -15.85
CA ALA A 221 7.45 1.75 -16.75
C ALA A 221 6.94 1.92 -18.18
N ALA A 222 5.66 2.31 -18.33
CA ALA A 222 5.06 2.57 -19.64
C ALA A 222 5.59 3.84 -20.34
N SER A 223 6.13 4.78 -19.57
CA SER A 223 6.71 6.04 -20.08
C SER A 223 8.21 5.93 -20.36
N ALA A 224 8.86 4.84 -19.92
CA ALA A 224 10.27 4.62 -20.20
C ALA A 224 10.47 4.36 -21.72
N PRO A 225 11.40 5.05 -22.40
CA PRO A 225 11.68 4.79 -23.81
C PRO A 225 12.12 3.32 -23.97
N SER A 226 11.45 2.60 -24.88
CA SER A 226 11.88 1.25 -25.27
C SER A 226 13.33 1.32 -25.72
N ALA A 227 14.20 0.53 -25.08
CA ALA A 227 15.58 0.40 -25.54
C ALA A 227 15.57 -0.01 -27.02
N PRO A 228 16.39 0.62 -27.90
CA PRO A 228 16.45 0.22 -29.29
C PRO A 228 16.85 -1.25 -29.35
N LEU A 229 16.04 -2.06 -30.06
CA LEU A 229 16.37 -3.43 -30.37
C LEU A 229 17.74 -3.36 -31.10
N GLY A 230 18.79 -3.85 -30.43
CA GLY A 230 20.12 -3.94 -31.02
C GLY A 230 20.02 -4.73 -32.34
N SER A 231 20.31 -4.05 -33.42
CA SER A 231 20.55 -4.67 -34.73
C SER A 231 21.79 -5.57 -34.62
N SER A 232 21.54 -6.85 -34.59
CA SER A 232 22.57 -7.89 -34.78
C SER A 232 22.91 -8.03 -36.26
#